data_bc5e0f34762ef478b74089123a723fc3
#
_entry.id   bc5e0f34762ef478b74089123a723fc3
#
_cell.length_a   1.000
_cell.length_b   1.000
_cell.length_c   1.000
_cell.angle_alpha   90.00
_cell.angle_beta   90.00
_cell.angle_gamma   90.00
#
_symmetry.space_group_name_H-M   'P 1'
#
loop_
_entity.id
_entity.type
_entity.pdbx_description
1 polymer ?
#
loop_
_entity_poly.entity_id
_entity_poly.type
_entity_poly.pdbx_seq_one_letter_code
_entity_poly.pdbx_strand_id
1 'polypeptide(L)'
;MTSLKNPTAHQRRILEILLSKYESSRTFSGQNKVTQTFSVKPEDVFPDYSDDFTDTALISRFEEEVLELERAGLVTVGRDRRGISRIIANKEAMSKYPALLGVTDKHTTLNEAQEILRCHLGGHEYVRRLCGQQLERVAAMKKPDLAPDNVRLEQVLRCLDYILGNRSEILERELSIELFGDSKLFEKTVRSRVCTLLAGAVDDKDLLAGECEKSLREARILEYFSVVRNP
;
A
#
# COMPACT_ATOMS: atom_id res chain seq x y z
N MET A 1 1.60 -30.33 -15.01
CA MET A 1 1.40 -29.33 -13.95
C MET A 1 0.11 -28.59 -14.25
N THR A 2 -0.90 -28.75 -13.43
CA THR A 2 -2.21 -28.10 -13.61
C THR A 2 -2.04 -26.61 -13.32
N SER A 3 -2.25 -25.76 -14.32
CA SER A 3 -2.16 -24.31 -14.14
C SER A 3 -3.42 -23.83 -13.45
N LEU A 4 -3.32 -23.36 -12.22
CA LEU A 4 -4.40 -22.69 -11.50
C LEU A 4 -4.64 -21.33 -12.18
N LYS A 5 -5.73 -21.16 -12.92
CA LYS A 5 -6.01 -19.90 -13.64
C LYS A 5 -6.84 -18.91 -12.82
N ASN A 6 -7.76 -19.39 -12.01
CA ASN A 6 -8.64 -18.57 -11.19
C ASN A 6 -8.77 -19.20 -9.78
N PRO A 7 -8.10 -18.69 -8.77
CA PRO A 7 -8.22 -19.21 -7.41
C PRO A 7 -9.61 -18.96 -6.83
N THR A 8 -10.16 -19.94 -6.09
CA THR A 8 -11.39 -19.80 -5.30
C THR A 8 -11.23 -18.77 -4.19
N ALA A 9 -12.30 -18.46 -3.47
CA ALA A 9 -12.24 -17.50 -2.36
C ALA A 9 -11.26 -17.95 -1.27
N HIS A 10 -11.28 -19.23 -0.87
CA HIS A 10 -10.35 -19.76 0.14
C HIS A 10 -8.92 -19.80 -0.39
N GLN A 11 -8.71 -20.27 -1.62
CA GLN A 11 -7.39 -20.30 -2.25
C GLN A 11 -6.79 -18.90 -2.35
N ARG A 12 -7.59 -17.91 -2.77
CA ARG A 12 -7.18 -16.49 -2.82
C ARG A 12 -6.76 -16.01 -1.43
N ARG A 13 -7.58 -16.27 -0.41
CA ARG A 13 -7.29 -15.85 0.97
C ARG A 13 -6.02 -16.47 1.53
N ILE A 14 -5.77 -17.75 1.25
CA ILE A 14 -4.52 -18.45 1.61
C ILE A 14 -3.32 -17.73 0.98
N LEU A 15 -3.36 -17.51 -0.33
CA LEU A 15 -2.25 -16.87 -1.06
C LEU A 15 -2.02 -15.43 -0.60
N GLU A 16 -3.08 -14.66 -0.31
CA GLU A 16 -2.98 -13.28 0.23
C GLU A 16 -2.27 -13.25 1.59
N ILE A 17 -2.67 -14.13 2.52
CA ILE A 17 -2.05 -14.20 3.85
C ILE A 17 -0.57 -14.60 3.74
N LEU A 18 -0.26 -15.61 2.92
CA LEU A 18 1.11 -16.07 2.73
C LEU A 18 1.99 -15.01 2.07
N LEU A 19 1.48 -14.31 1.05
CA LEU A 19 2.16 -13.21 0.38
C LEU A 19 2.41 -12.06 1.34
N SER A 20 1.42 -11.64 2.12
CA SER A 20 1.53 -10.57 3.11
C SER A 20 2.58 -10.89 4.18
N LYS A 21 2.61 -12.13 4.70
CA LYS A 21 3.63 -12.59 5.66
C LYS A 21 5.03 -12.54 5.05
N TYR A 22 5.18 -12.95 3.80
CA TYR A 22 6.47 -12.88 3.08
C TYR A 22 6.92 -11.45 2.88
N GLU A 23 6.09 -10.60 2.31
CA GLU A 23 6.40 -9.20 2.02
C GLU A 23 6.70 -8.34 3.25
N SER A 24 6.21 -8.77 4.42
CA SER A 24 6.48 -8.13 5.72
C SER A 24 7.73 -8.67 6.40
N SER A 25 8.33 -9.73 5.86
CA SER A 25 9.45 -10.43 6.49
C SER A 25 10.81 -9.82 6.16
N ARG A 26 11.81 -10.14 6.99
CA ARG A 26 13.21 -9.83 6.71
C ARG A 26 13.78 -10.62 5.52
N THR A 27 13.15 -11.74 5.16
CA THR A 27 13.53 -12.52 3.98
C THR A 27 13.26 -11.75 2.70
N PHE A 28 12.13 -11.02 2.63
CA PHE A 28 11.80 -10.18 1.50
C PHE A 28 12.82 -9.04 1.29
N SER A 29 13.30 -8.43 2.37
CA SER A 29 14.32 -7.38 2.31
C SER A 29 15.75 -7.89 2.13
N GLY A 30 15.97 -9.19 1.98
CA GLY A 30 17.30 -9.78 1.85
C GLY A 30 18.16 -9.72 3.13
N GLN A 31 17.60 -9.27 4.24
CA GLN A 31 18.33 -9.07 5.51
C GLN A 31 18.37 -10.31 6.40
N ASN A 32 17.79 -11.42 5.97
CA ASN A 32 17.67 -12.61 6.80
C ASN A 32 18.75 -13.64 6.48
N LYS A 33 19.50 -14.06 7.51
CA LYS A 33 20.49 -15.13 7.44
C LYS A 33 19.88 -16.54 7.62
N VAL A 34 18.63 -16.61 8.11
CA VAL A 34 17.93 -17.86 8.42
C VAL A 34 16.79 -18.08 7.45
N THR A 35 16.63 -19.32 6.97
CA THR A 35 15.52 -19.71 6.12
C THR A 35 14.20 -19.63 6.91
N GLN A 36 13.38 -18.63 6.60
CA GLN A 36 12.07 -18.43 7.22
C GLN A 36 10.99 -19.20 6.47
N THR A 37 10.07 -19.83 7.20
CA THR A 37 8.91 -20.54 6.65
C THR A 37 7.64 -19.69 6.84
N PHE A 38 6.87 -19.53 5.80
CA PHE A 38 5.60 -18.80 5.83
C PHE A 38 4.46 -19.79 5.80
N SER A 39 3.58 -19.72 6.78
CA SER A 39 2.46 -20.64 6.88
C SER A 39 1.20 -19.97 7.41
N VAL A 40 0.07 -20.58 7.12
CA VAL A 40 -1.27 -20.20 7.59
C VAL A 40 -1.95 -21.45 8.16
N LYS A 41 -2.75 -21.26 9.21
CA LYS A 41 -3.60 -22.32 9.73
C LYS A 41 -4.92 -22.37 8.93
N PRO A 42 -5.55 -23.54 8.78
CA PRO A 42 -6.87 -23.61 8.15
C PRO A 42 -7.90 -22.67 8.76
N GLU A 43 -7.91 -22.53 10.08
CA GLU A 43 -8.85 -21.69 10.82
C GLU A 43 -8.67 -20.17 10.53
N ASP A 44 -7.48 -19.76 10.09
CA ASP A 44 -7.24 -18.37 9.67
C ASP A 44 -7.99 -18.01 8.35
N VAL A 45 -8.44 -19.02 7.62
CA VAL A 45 -9.12 -18.90 6.32
C VAL A 45 -10.57 -19.37 6.39
N PHE A 46 -10.80 -20.48 7.06
CA PHE A 46 -12.09 -21.09 7.32
C PHE A 46 -12.24 -21.30 8.84
N PRO A 47 -12.81 -20.31 9.56
CA PRO A 47 -12.86 -20.30 11.03
C PRO A 47 -13.47 -21.56 11.65
N ASP A 48 -14.49 -22.13 11.00
CA ASP A 48 -15.21 -23.28 11.49
C ASP A 48 -14.55 -24.64 11.11
N TYR A 49 -13.33 -24.63 10.56
CA TYR A 49 -12.65 -25.84 10.07
C TYR A 49 -12.46 -26.89 11.15
N SER A 50 -12.17 -26.48 12.38
CA SER A 50 -11.95 -27.39 13.53
C SER A 50 -13.19 -27.54 14.42
N ASP A 51 -14.36 -27.00 14.05
CA ASP A 51 -15.59 -27.12 14.81
C ASP A 51 -16.25 -28.48 14.53
N ASP A 52 -16.53 -29.24 15.59
CA ASP A 52 -17.14 -30.59 15.52
C ASP A 52 -18.57 -30.56 14.91
N PHE A 53 -19.21 -29.43 14.83
CA PHE A 53 -20.55 -29.24 14.26
C PHE A 53 -20.54 -28.76 12.81
N THR A 54 -19.37 -28.48 12.25
CA THR A 54 -19.25 -28.05 10.85
C THR A 54 -19.59 -29.20 9.90
N ASP A 55 -20.35 -28.90 8.84
CA ASP A 55 -20.69 -29.87 7.80
C ASP A 55 -19.42 -30.43 7.17
N THR A 56 -19.28 -31.77 7.23
CA THR A 56 -18.16 -32.49 6.67
C THR A 56 -17.98 -32.25 5.17
N ALA A 57 -19.06 -31.96 4.44
CA ALA A 57 -18.97 -31.60 3.01
C ALA A 57 -18.26 -30.27 2.80
N LEU A 58 -18.45 -29.28 3.67
CA LEU A 58 -17.74 -27.99 3.61
C LEU A 58 -16.26 -28.16 3.92
N ILE A 59 -15.94 -28.97 4.95
CA ILE A 59 -14.55 -29.30 5.31
C ILE A 59 -13.86 -29.99 4.13
N SER A 60 -14.49 -31.03 3.56
CA SER A 60 -13.93 -31.79 2.43
C SER A 60 -13.69 -30.90 1.20
N ARG A 61 -14.61 -29.97 0.92
CA ARG A 61 -14.45 -28.99 -0.17
C ARG A 61 -13.28 -28.07 0.07
N PHE A 62 -13.15 -27.53 1.28
CA PHE A 62 -12.01 -26.67 1.65
C PHE A 62 -10.68 -27.41 1.50
N GLU A 63 -10.61 -28.66 2.00
CA GLU A 63 -9.42 -29.49 1.86
C GLU A 63 -9.07 -29.76 0.40
N GLU A 64 -10.06 -30.03 -0.45
CA GLU A 64 -9.85 -30.21 -1.88
C GLU A 64 -9.25 -28.96 -2.53
N GLU A 65 -9.79 -27.77 -2.21
CA GLU A 65 -9.27 -26.49 -2.68
C GLU A 65 -7.81 -26.27 -2.25
N VAL A 66 -7.44 -26.66 -1.03
CA VAL A 66 -6.05 -26.58 -0.54
C VAL A 66 -5.15 -27.58 -1.27
N LEU A 67 -5.63 -28.81 -1.51
CA LEU A 67 -4.88 -29.83 -2.25
C LEU A 67 -4.66 -29.45 -3.71
N GLU A 68 -5.55 -28.69 -4.32
CA GLU A 68 -5.33 -28.12 -5.64
C GLU A 68 -4.15 -27.14 -5.65
N LEU A 69 -4.01 -26.30 -4.62
CA LEU A 69 -2.83 -25.41 -4.46
C LEU A 69 -1.54 -26.24 -4.31
N GLU A 70 -1.60 -27.36 -3.58
CA GLU A 70 -0.45 -28.25 -3.41
C GLU A 70 -0.08 -28.93 -4.73
N ARG A 71 -1.05 -29.49 -5.47
CA ARG A 71 -0.84 -30.09 -6.81
C ARG A 71 -0.28 -29.08 -7.81
N ALA A 72 -0.67 -27.80 -7.68
CA ALA A 72 -0.12 -26.72 -8.49
C ALA A 72 1.30 -26.30 -8.05
N GLY A 73 1.84 -26.87 -6.96
CA GLY A 73 3.16 -26.59 -6.44
C GLY A 73 3.26 -25.22 -5.75
N LEU A 74 2.12 -24.60 -5.39
CA LEU A 74 2.09 -23.28 -4.75
C LEU A 74 2.32 -23.39 -3.24
N VAL A 75 1.80 -24.43 -2.60
CA VAL A 75 1.93 -24.67 -1.17
C VAL A 75 2.36 -26.10 -0.90
N THR A 76 2.75 -26.37 0.35
CA THR A 76 2.89 -27.72 0.93
C THR A 76 1.95 -27.84 2.12
N VAL A 77 1.36 -29.00 2.34
CA VAL A 77 0.35 -29.22 3.37
C VAL A 77 0.89 -30.09 4.50
N GLY A 78 0.91 -29.52 5.70
CA GLY A 78 1.11 -30.29 6.93
C GLY A 78 -0.21 -30.89 7.40
N ARG A 79 -0.21 -32.18 7.79
CA ARG A 79 -1.39 -32.91 8.27
C ARG A 79 -1.15 -33.48 9.65
N ASP A 80 -2.22 -33.62 10.40
CA ASP A 80 -2.28 -34.37 11.65
C ASP A 80 -3.45 -35.34 11.64
N ARG A 81 -3.84 -35.87 12.81
CA ARG A 81 -4.93 -36.83 12.95
C ARG A 81 -6.31 -36.31 12.60
N ARG A 82 -6.48 -34.95 12.59
CA ARG A 82 -7.76 -34.27 12.36
C ARG A 82 -7.89 -33.68 10.94
N GLY A 83 -6.86 -33.82 10.09
CA GLY A 83 -6.86 -33.27 8.74
C GLY A 83 -5.69 -32.34 8.46
N ILE A 84 -5.94 -31.24 7.76
CA ILE A 84 -4.90 -30.24 7.45
C ILE A 84 -4.62 -29.40 8.70
N SER A 85 -3.38 -29.43 9.20
CA SER A 85 -2.97 -28.64 10.36
C SER A 85 -2.23 -27.36 9.99
N ARG A 86 -1.62 -27.30 8.80
CA ARG A 86 -0.84 -26.16 8.34
C ARG A 86 -0.71 -26.13 6.83
N ILE A 87 -0.83 -24.94 6.25
CA ILE A 87 -0.60 -24.68 4.83
C ILE A 87 0.66 -23.81 4.74
N ILE A 88 1.69 -24.31 4.06
CA ILE A 88 3.04 -23.73 4.03
C ILE A 88 3.33 -23.23 2.61
N ALA A 89 3.80 -22.01 2.48
CA ALA A 89 4.17 -21.45 1.19
C ALA A 89 5.35 -22.18 0.55
N ASN A 90 5.23 -22.52 -0.73
CA ASN A 90 6.39 -22.90 -1.52
C ASN A 90 7.16 -21.66 -1.95
N LYS A 91 8.39 -21.51 -1.45
CA LYS A 91 9.22 -20.32 -1.68
C LYS A 91 9.52 -20.06 -3.14
N GLU A 92 9.74 -21.12 -3.91
CA GLU A 92 10.04 -21.01 -5.34
C GLU A 92 8.83 -20.54 -6.16
N ALA A 93 7.62 -20.76 -5.62
CA ALA A 93 6.38 -20.36 -6.26
C ALA A 93 5.87 -18.97 -5.82
N MET A 94 6.47 -18.35 -4.79
CA MET A 94 5.96 -17.09 -4.23
C MET A 94 5.94 -15.93 -5.25
N SER A 95 6.86 -15.92 -6.21
CA SER A 95 6.87 -14.95 -7.31
C SER A 95 5.64 -15.01 -8.22
N LYS A 96 4.90 -16.14 -8.19
CA LYS A 96 3.67 -16.34 -8.98
C LYS A 96 2.41 -15.84 -8.27
N TYR A 97 2.46 -15.63 -6.93
CA TYR A 97 1.29 -15.26 -6.15
C TYR A 97 0.69 -13.91 -6.58
N PRO A 98 1.48 -12.83 -6.80
CA PRO A 98 0.91 -11.57 -7.26
C PRO A 98 0.11 -11.71 -8.55
N ALA A 99 0.62 -12.43 -9.54
CA ALA A 99 -0.07 -12.66 -10.81
C ALA A 99 -1.37 -13.46 -10.63
N LEU A 100 -1.39 -14.50 -9.77
CA LEU A 100 -2.58 -15.29 -9.47
C LEU A 100 -3.65 -14.47 -8.72
N LEU A 101 -3.22 -13.54 -7.89
CA LEU A 101 -4.10 -12.65 -7.12
C LEU A 101 -4.57 -11.43 -7.95
N GLY A 102 -3.95 -11.17 -9.09
CA GLY A 102 -4.22 -9.98 -9.90
C GLY A 102 -3.75 -8.69 -9.22
N VAL A 103 -2.68 -8.76 -8.41
CA VAL A 103 -2.08 -7.61 -7.72
C VAL A 103 -0.69 -7.33 -8.26
N THR A 104 -0.28 -6.07 -8.20
CA THR A 104 1.09 -5.69 -8.56
C THR A 104 2.08 -6.22 -7.51
N ASP A 105 3.18 -6.80 -7.98
CA ASP A 105 4.28 -7.23 -7.13
C ASP A 105 4.88 -6.05 -6.35
N LYS A 106 5.24 -6.29 -5.09
CA LYS A 106 5.76 -5.26 -4.20
C LYS A 106 7.09 -4.67 -4.67
N HIS A 107 7.97 -5.44 -5.30
CA HIS A 107 9.21 -4.90 -5.86
C HIS A 107 8.91 -3.92 -6.99
N THR A 108 7.98 -4.26 -7.89
CA THR A 108 7.53 -3.37 -8.95
C THR A 108 6.94 -2.08 -8.36
N THR A 109 6.05 -2.20 -7.37
CA THR A 109 5.44 -1.05 -6.68
C THR A 109 6.51 -0.15 -6.03
N LEU A 110 7.54 -0.73 -5.40
CA LEU A 110 8.62 0.02 -4.77
C LEU A 110 9.54 0.69 -5.80
N ASN A 111 9.82 0.02 -6.91
CA ASN A 111 10.62 0.60 -8.00
C ASN A 111 9.90 1.80 -8.63
N GLU A 112 8.60 1.68 -8.91
CA GLU A 112 7.80 2.81 -9.40
C GLU A 112 7.81 3.98 -8.39
N ALA A 113 7.60 3.69 -7.09
CA ALA A 113 7.67 4.71 -6.06
C ALA A 113 9.05 5.40 -6.01
N GLN A 114 10.12 4.63 -6.20
CA GLN A 114 11.49 5.16 -6.24
C GLN A 114 11.69 6.12 -7.42
N GLU A 115 11.20 5.78 -8.60
CA GLU A 115 11.29 6.66 -9.76
C GLU A 115 10.47 7.95 -9.57
N ILE A 116 9.24 7.85 -9.06
CA ILE A 116 8.42 9.01 -8.70
C ILE A 116 9.18 9.94 -7.75
N LEU A 117 9.72 9.40 -6.64
CA LEU A 117 10.47 10.19 -5.66
C LEU A 117 11.71 10.86 -6.25
N ARG A 118 12.43 10.18 -7.15
CA ARG A 118 13.62 10.72 -7.83
C ARG A 118 13.28 11.90 -8.74
N CYS A 119 12.14 11.84 -9.45
CA CYS A 119 11.70 12.93 -10.32
C CYS A 119 11.49 14.25 -9.54
N HIS A 120 11.14 14.18 -8.25
CA HIS A 120 10.91 15.34 -7.40
C HIS A 120 12.12 15.82 -6.58
N LEU A 121 13.29 15.18 -6.71
CA LEU A 121 14.52 15.62 -6.01
C LEU A 121 15.06 16.97 -6.51
N GLY A 122 14.70 17.38 -7.72
CA GLY A 122 15.06 18.69 -8.30
C GLY A 122 14.15 19.85 -7.87
N GLY A 123 13.04 19.55 -7.20
CA GLY A 123 12.05 20.52 -6.76
C GLY A 123 12.44 21.36 -5.54
N HIS A 124 11.43 21.92 -4.86
CA HIS A 124 11.62 22.74 -3.67
C HIS A 124 12.39 21.99 -2.57
N GLU A 125 13.22 22.69 -1.78
CA GLU A 125 14.08 22.08 -0.75
C GLU A 125 13.31 21.20 0.24
N TYR A 126 12.13 21.64 0.65
CA TYR A 126 11.26 20.88 1.53
C TYR A 126 10.81 19.55 0.89
N VAL A 127 10.40 19.57 -0.39
CA VAL A 127 9.99 18.37 -1.13
C VAL A 127 11.18 17.44 -1.32
N ARG A 128 12.34 17.97 -1.68
CA ARG A 128 13.59 17.19 -1.81
C ARG A 128 13.93 16.45 -0.52
N ARG A 129 13.81 17.12 0.65
CA ARG A 129 14.03 16.50 1.96
C ARG A 129 13.03 15.38 2.24
N LEU A 130 11.72 15.60 1.97
CA LEU A 130 10.69 14.57 2.08
C LEU A 130 11.01 13.36 1.19
N CYS A 131 11.32 13.60 -0.09
CA CYS A 131 11.65 12.54 -1.03
C CYS A 131 12.88 11.75 -0.59
N GLY A 132 13.93 12.42 -0.06
CA GLY A 132 15.11 11.74 0.48
C GLY A 132 14.76 10.77 1.61
N GLN A 133 13.95 11.21 2.58
CA GLN A 133 13.47 10.34 3.66
C GLN A 133 12.66 9.15 3.16
N GLN A 134 11.83 9.36 2.13
CA GLN A 134 11.05 8.28 1.54
C GLN A 134 11.90 7.30 0.73
N LEU A 135 12.94 7.77 0.05
CA LEU A 135 13.90 6.90 -0.64
C LEU A 135 14.64 5.97 0.32
N GLU A 136 14.99 6.44 1.53
CA GLU A 136 15.55 5.57 2.58
C GLU A 136 14.56 4.48 3.01
N ARG A 137 13.26 4.79 3.10
CA ARG A 137 12.21 3.80 3.39
C ARG A 137 12.10 2.77 2.28
N VAL A 138 12.10 3.21 1.02
CA VAL A 138 12.05 2.32 -0.15
C VAL A 138 13.30 1.41 -0.19
N ALA A 139 14.48 1.95 0.07
CA ALA A 139 15.71 1.16 0.20
C ALA A 139 15.63 0.11 1.30
N ALA A 140 14.87 0.37 2.37
CA ALA A 140 14.56 -0.59 3.43
C ALA A 140 13.35 -1.50 3.08
N MET A 141 12.93 -1.59 1.81
CA MET A 141 11.79 -2.38 1.33
C MET A 141 10.44 -2.01 1.99
N LYS A 142 10.29 -0.74 2.38
CA LYS A 142 9.05 -0.20 2.95
C LYS A 142 8.40 0.75 1.95
N LYS A 143 7.07 0.69 1.86
CA LYS A 143 6.31 1.65 1.05
C LYS A 143 6.50 3.08 1.58
N PRO A 144 6.51 4.09 0.70
CA PRO A 144 6.40 5.48 1.13
C PRO A 144 5.16 5.68 2.00
N ASP A 145 5.24 6.61 2.95
CA ASP A 145 4.11 6.96 3.83
C ASP A 145 3.48 8.32 3.50
N LEU A 146 3.91 8.95 2.41
CA LEU A 146 3.32 10.19 1.94
C LEU A 146 1.93 10.01 1.33
N ALA A 147 1.63 8.83 0.80
CA ALA A 147 0.35 8.52 0.17
C ALA A 147 0.04 7.02 0.21
N PRO A 148 -1.23 6.59 0.01
CA PRO A 148 -1.62 5.18 0.09
C PRO A 148 -1.09 4.33 -1.08
N ASP A 149 -0.90 4.94 -2.25
CA ASP A 149 -0.45 4.30 -3.48
C ASP A 149 0.42 5.24 -4.34
N ASN A 150 1.02 4.70 -5.42
CA ASN A 150 1.94 5.45 -6.27
C ASN A 150 1.24 6.56 -7.07
N VAL A 151 -0.01 6.38 -7.46
CA VAL A 151 -0.80 7.41 -8.17
C VAL A 151 -1.00 8.62 -7.26
N ARG A 152 -1.39 8.37 -6.01
CA ARG A 152 -1.55 9.44 -5.00
C ARG A 152 -0.22 10.06 -4.60
N LEU A 153 0.85 9.27 -4.53
CA LEU A 153 2.20 9.76 -4.26
C LEU A 153 2.62 10.81 -5.29
N GLU A 154 2.49 10.48 -6.57
CA GLU A 154 2.77 11.40 -7.67
C GLU A 154 1.92 12.68 -7.58
N GLN A 155 0.61 12.54 -7.37
CA GLN A 155 -0.31 13.66 -7.25
C GLN A 155 0.03 14.59 -6.09
N VAL A 156 0.36 14.02 -4.92
CA VAL A 156 0.75 14.79 -3.72
C VAL A 156 2.04 15.56 -3.96
N LEU A 157 3.07 14.91 -4.52
CA LEU A 157 4.36 15.53 -4.78
C LEU A 157 4.25 16.65 -5.82
N ARG A 158 3.48 16.45 -6.89
CA ARG A 158 3.21 17.49 -7.89
C ARG A 158 2.52 18.72 -7.25
N CYS A 159 1.56 18.51 -6.35
CA CYS A 159 0.93 19.61 -5.63
C CYS A 159 1.93 20.36 -4.75
N LEU A 160 2.77 19.63 -4.00
CA LEU A 160 3.76 20.24 -3.12
C LEU A 160 4.78 21.09 -3.90
N ASP A 161 5.34 20.55 -5.00
CA ASP A 161 6.29 21.28 -5.83
C ASP A 161 5.65 22.52 -6.45
N TYR A 162 4.43 22.40 -6.95
CA TYR A 162 3.72 23.54 -7.52
C TYR A 162 3.44 24.62 -6.48
N ILE A 163 2.82 24.25 -5.35
CA ILE A 163 2.40 25.21 -4.30
C ILE A 163 3.61 25.88 -3.68
N LEU A 164 4.68 25.16 -3.38
CA LEU A 164 5.90 25.71 -2.78
C LEU A 164 6.75 26.52 -3.77
N GLY A 165 6.62 26.28 -5.06
CA GLY A 165 7.26 27.07 -6.13
C GLY A 165 6.45 28.26 -6.60
N ASN A 166 5.14 28.27 -6.36
CA ASN A 166 4.24 29.32 -6.78
C ASN A 166 4.36 30.56 -5.89
N ARG A 167 4.37 31.75 -6.52
CA ARG A 167 4.42 33.05 -5.81
C ARG A 167 3.19 33.92 -6.08
N SER A 168 2.24 33.42 -6.86
CA SER A 168 1.03 34.12 -7.26
C SER A 168 -0.17 33.47 -6.59
N GLU A 169 -1.20 34.28 -6.30
CA GLU A 169 -2.47 33.74 -5.83
C GLU A 169 -3.11 32.88 -6.91
N ILE A 170 -3.61 31.70 -6.52
CA ILE A 170 -4.31 30.76 -7.39
C ILE A 170 -5.53 30.17 -6.67
N LEU A 171 -6.62 29.95 -7.40
CA LEU A 171 -7.80 29.28 -6.85
C LEU A 171 -7.57 27.76 -6.76
N GLU A 172 -8.07 27.12 -5.71
CA GLU A 172 -7.98 25.65 -5.55
C GLU A 172 -8.47 24.91 -6.80
N ARG A 173 -9.50 25.43 -7.44
CA ARG A 173 -10.06 24.85 -8.68
C ARG A 173 -9.11 24.99 -9.86
N GLU A 174 -8.46 26.13 -10.01
CA GLU A 174 -7.48 26.37 -11.08
C GLU A 174 -6.25 25.50 -10.88
N LEU A 175 -5.72 25.43 -9.66
CA LEU A 175 -4.67 24.50 -9.28
C LEU A 175 -5.01 23.05 -9.67
N SER A 176 -6.24 22.62 -9.37
CA SER A 176 -6.70 21.26 -9.72
C SER A 176 -6.76 21.02 -11.22
N ILE A 177 -7.24 22.00 -11.99
CA ILE A 177 -7.30 21.91 -13.46
C ILE A 177 -5.88 21.88 -14.04
N GLU A 178 -5.01 22.75 -13.58
CA GLU A 178 -3.64 22.86 -14.10
C GLU A 178 -2.82 21.59 -13.86
N LEU A 179 -2.91 21.01 -12.65
CA LEU A 179 -2.14 19.83 -12.32
C LEU A 179 -2.75 18.53 -12.83
N PHE A 180 -4.08 18.44 -12.93
CA PHE A 180 -4.78 17.17 -13.14
C PHE A 180 -5.79 17.16 -14.28
N GLY A 181 -6.10 18.32 -14.87
CA GLY A 181 -7.17 18.43 -15.86
C GLY A 181 -8.58 18.27 -15.30
N ASP A 182 -8.73 18.13 -13.98
CA ASP A 182 -10.01 17.94 -13.28
C ASP A 182 -10.15 18.97 -12.17
N SER A 183 -11.23 19.73 -12.20
CA SER A 183 -11.48 20.85 -11.28
C SER A 183 -11.74 20.44 -9.81
N LYS A 184 -11.95 19.17 -9.53
CA LYS A 184 -12.32 18.63 -8.20
C LYS A 184 -11.35 17.60 -7.66
N LEU A 185 -10.37 17.16 -8.43
CA LEU A 185 -9.45 16.09 -8.01
C LEU A 185 -8.64 16.51 -6.80
N PHE A 186 -8.10 17.72 -6.78
CA PHE A 186 -7.35 18.25 -5.63
C PHE A 186 -8.19 18.16 -4.35
N GLU A 187 -9.37 18.79 -4.35
CA GLU A 187 -10.26 18.86 -3.18
C GLU A 187 -10.64 17.46 -2.67
N LYS A 188 -11.08 16.57 -3.59
CA LYS A 188 -11.63 15.27 -3.23
C LYS A 188 -10.59 14.24 -2.79
N THR A 189 -9.35 14.38 -3.23
CA THR A 189 -8.42 13.24 -3.16
C THR A 189 -7.10 13.53 -2.45
N VAL A 190 -6.49 14.70 -2.64
CA VAL A 190 -5.15 14.97 -2.13
C VAL A 190 -5.07 16.15 -1.16
N ARG A 191 -6.05 17.06 -1.16
CA ARG A 191 -6.06 18.31 -0.37
C ARG A 191 -5.65 18.09 1.09
N SER A 192 -6.33 17.19 1.79
CA SER A 192 -6.06 16.96 3.21
C SER A 192 -4.63 16.46 3.47
N ARG A 193 -4.11 15.61 2.59
CA ARG A 193 -2.74 15.11 2.71
C ARG A 193 -1.71 16.19 2.37
N VAL A 194 -1.94 16.94 1.32
CA VAL A 194 -1.09 18.08 0.93
C VAL A 194 -1.03 19.11 2.06
N CYS A 195 -2.17 19.51 2.63
CA CYS A 195 -2.21 20.43 3.77
C CYS A 195 -1.45 19.89 4.99
N THR A 196 -1.58 18.59 5.28
CA THR A 196 -0.82 17.95 6.38
C THR A 196 0.69 18.07 6.16
N LEU A 197 1.16 17.89 4.94
CA LEU A 197 2.58 18.00 4.61
C LEU A 197 3.04 19.48 4.56
N LEU A 198 2.25 20.36 3.96
CA LEU A 198 2.54 21.80 3.92
C LEU A 198 2.64 22.41 5.32
N ALA A 199 1.88 21.91 6.31
CA ALA A 199 2.00 22.35 7.70
C ALA A 199 3.44 22.19 8.25
N GLY A 200 4.20 21.21 7.76
CA GLY A 200 5.61 21.04 8.11
C GLY A 200 6.58 21.98 7.38
N ALA A 201 6.10 22.73 6.38
CA ALA A 201 6.84 23.76 5.66
C ALA A 201 6.46 25.20 6.07
N VAL A 202 5.48 25.35 6.98
CA VAL A 202 5.08 26.66 7.53
C VAL A 202 6.10 27.10 8.57
N ASP A 203 6.69 28.27 8.39
CA ASP A 203 7.62 28.87 9.34
C ASP A 203 6.91 29.52 10.54
N ASP A 204 5.68 30.01 10.32
CA ASP A 204 4.83 30.64 11.33
C ASP A 204 4.09 29.58 12.17
N LYS A 205 4.59 29.34 13.39
CA LYS A 205 3.97 28.39 14.31
C LYS A 205 2.63 28.85 14.87
N ASP A 206 2.39 30.17 14.91
CA ASP A 206 1.14 30.75 15.42
C ASP A 206 -0.02 30.48 14.46
N LEU A 207 0.26 30.36 13.16
CA LEU A 207 -0.72 29.96 12.15
C LEU A 207 -1.35 28.59 12.44
N LEU A 208 -0.58 27.69 13.04
CA LEU A 208 -0.98 26.33 13.36
C LEU A 208 -1.49 26.19 14.80
N ALA A 209 -1.34 27.24 15.63
CA ALA A 209 -1.77 27.24 17.01
C ALA A 209 -3.29 27.46 17.12
N GLY A 210 -3.89 26.84 18.11
CA GLY A 210 -5.30 26.96 18.45
C GLY A 210 -6.16 25.77 18.03
N GLU A 211 -7.22 25.54 18.80
CA GLU A 211 -8.26 24.58 18.46
C GLU A 211 -9.10 25.13 17.32
N CYS A 212 -8.92 24.59 16.13
CA CYS A 212 -9.61 25.00 14.91
C CYS A 212 -10.17 23.77 14.22
N GLU A 213 -11.35 23.91 13.64
CA GLU A 213 -11.93 22.87 12.80
C GLU A 213 -10.96 22.52 11.66
N LYS A 214 -10.85 21.22 11.36
CA LYS A 214 -9.90 20.69 10.36
C LYS A 214 -9.98 21.44 9.02
N SER A 215 -11.20 21.70 8.54
CA SER A 215 -11.45 22.40 7.28
C SER A 215 -10.88 23.83 7.27
N LEU A 216 -11.04 24.54 8.39
CA LEU A 216 -10.54 25.91 8.56
C LEU A 216 -9.01 25.95 8.68
N ARG A 217 -8.43 24.97 9.38
CA ARG A 217 -6.96 24.82 9.46
C ARG A 217 -6.35 24.56 8.09
N GLU A 218 -6.96 23.66 7.30
CA GLU A 218 -6.51 23.37 5.94
C GLU A 218 -6.59 24.61 5.04
N ALA A 219 -7.68 25.40 5.15
CA ALA A 219 -7.82 26.64 4.40
C ALA A 219 -6.72 27.66 4.75
N ARG A 220 -6.44 27.89 6.04
CA ARG A 220 -5.36 28.78 6.48
C ARG A 220 -3.99 28.38 5.97
N ILE A 221 -3.69 27.05 5.95
CA ILE A 221 -2.43 26.55 5.41
C ILE A 221 -2.34 26.85 3.91
N LEU A 222 -3.39 26.62 3.15
CA LEU A 222 -3.41 26.90 1.71
C LEU A 222 -3.28 28.38 1.41
N GLU A 223 -4.01 29.24 2.14
CA GLU A 223 -3.91 30.72 2.03
C GLU A 223 -2.50 31.22 2.33
N TYR A 224 -1.81 30.65 3.32
CA TYR A 224 -0.40 30.97 3.61
C TYR A 224 0.50 30.75 2.39
N PHE A 225 0.21 29.77 1.57
CA PHE A 225 0.89 29.46 0.31
C PHE A 225 0.19 30.04 -0.92
N SER A 226 -0.63 31.07 -0.76
CA SER A 226 -1.35 31.77 -1.84
C SER A 226 -2.30 30.88 -2.65
N VAL A 227 -2.81 29.81 -2.06
CA VAL A 227 -3.88 28.99 -2.63
C VAL A 227 -5.18 29.33 -1.92
N VAL A 228 -6.10 29.98 -2.62
CA VAL A 228 -7.36 30.46 -2.05
C VAL A 228 -8.55 29.57 -2.43
N ARG A 229 -9.50 29.50 -1.53
CA ARG A 229 -10.72 28.73 -1.75
C ARG A 229 -11.60 29.44 -2.80
N ASN A 230 -12.29 28.63 -3.62
CA ASN A 230 -13.30 29.18 -4.51
C ASN A 230 -14.43 29.83 -3.69
N PRO A 231 -14.96 31.00 -4.13
CA PRO A 231 -16.08 31.66 -3.49
C PRO A 231 -17.37 30.83 -3.57
#